data_7a1866820ffc1722433b046d4ce872dc
#
_entry.id   7a1866820ffc1722433b046d4ce872dc
#
_cell.length_a   1.000
_cell.length_b   1.000
_cell.length_c   1.000
_cell.angle_alpha   90.00
_cell.angle_beta   90.00
_cell.angle_gamma   90.00
#
_symmetry.space_group_name_H-M   'P 1'
#
loop_
_entity.id
_entity.type
_entity.pdbx_description
1 polymer ?
#
loop_
_entity_poly.entity_id
_entity_poly.type
_entity_poly.pdbx_seq_one_letter_code
_entity_poly.pdbx_strand_id
1 'polypeptide(L)'
;MNRTYLTPIAFVIVLFTSSITLAQKKKPLPIIDVHVHAMNVRPGGTDLCPWFLSDMPGGDPHKEAPAFIREGCADPLPVAQSTEEYERLLLEEAERLNVTYVISGDANVIHRMKNKAPKRIIPSLGISNANQMTPEAFRDSISSGYYKVMGEVAPQYQGMSPSDMSLDEYFAIAEELQIPVGIHMGTGGNGTINITNPKYRASLGRPFLLEDMLARHPKLKIWVMHAGYPMVDEMIALMGANAYVYVDVAGFIWSYPKAEVHAYIKRLVQAGFGKRILYGTDLMMWPGLLKTSIGLIENAGYLSHDQKRDIFFNNAVR
;
A
#
# COMPACT_ATOMS: atom_id res chain seq x y z
N MET A 1 -85.14 46.89 13.81
CA MET A 1 -84.54 45.68 14.43
C MET A 1 -83.56 45.05 13.44
N ASN A 2 -82.29 45.45 13.53
CA ASN A 2 -81.24 44.92 12.65
C ASN A 2 -80.45 43.84 13.40
N ARG A 3 -80.49 42.57 12.91
CA ARG A 3 -79.69 41.48 13.40
C ARG A 3 -78.42 41.36 12.53
N THR A 4 -77.30 41.65 13.14
CA THR A 4 -75.96 41.42 12.59
C THR A 4 -75.56 39.94 12.82
N TYR A 5 -75.27 39.19 11.75
CA TYR A 5 -74.72 37.86 11.83
C TYR A 5 -73.20 37.94 11.80
N LEU A 6 -72.56 37.45 12.88
CA LEU A 6 -71.10 37.27 12.96
C LEU A 6 -70.79 35.86 12.46
N THR A 7 -70.01 35.76 11.35
CA THR A 7 -69.45 34.48 10.82
C THR A 7 -68.12 34.17 11.53
N PRO A 8 -67.91 33.01 12.07
CA PRO A 8 -66.61 32.64 12.64
C PRO A 8 -65.60 32.31 11.54
N ILE A 9 -64.44 32.97 11.58
CA ILE A 9 -63.28 32.68 10.75
C ILE A 9 -62.52 31.51 11.42
N ALA A 10 -62.51 30.32 10.79
CA ALA A 10 -61.71 29.18 11.21
C ALA A 10 -60.26 29.37 10.71
N PHE A 11 -59.31 29.51 11.63
CA PHE A 11 -57.89 29.51 11.35
C PHE A 11 -57.43 28.03 11.19
N VAL A 12 -57.08 27.62 9.96
CA VAL A 12 -56.43 26.34 9.68
C VAL A 12 -54.91 26.53 9.88
N ILE A 13 -54.38 26.00 10.98
CA ILE A 13 -52.93 25.93 11.21
C ILE A 13 -52.41 24.72 10.46
N VAL A 14 -51.73 24.96 9.34
CA VAL A 14 -50.97 23.90 8.60
C VAL A 14 -49.60 23.75 9.27
N LEU A 15 -49.45 22.69 10.05
CA LEU A 15 -48.17 22.30 10.61
C LEU A 15 -47.31 21.63 9.51
N PHE A 16 -46.35 22.37 8.97
CA PHE A 16 -45.29 21.83 8.15
C PHE A 16 -44.31 21.02 9.02
N THR A 17 -44.47 19.71 9.09
CA THR A 17 -43.46 18.83 9.64
C THR A 17 -42.33 18.64 8.60
N SER A 18 -41.23 19.39 8.76
CA SER A 18 -40.03 19.20 7.98
C SER A 18 -39.38 17.86 8.39
N SER A 19 -39.61 16.80 7.62
CA SER A 19 -38.87 15.58 7.78
C SER A 19 -37.44 15.82 7.39
N ILE A 20 -36.54 15.97 8.37
CA ILE A 20 -35.09 15.96 8.14
C ILE A 20 -34.72 14.51 7.82
N THR A 21 -34.65 14.18 6.54
CA THR A 21 -34.10 12.93 6.07
C THR A 21 -32.60 13.02 6.29
N LEU A 22 -32.08 12.45 7.38
CA LEU A 22 -30.65 12.22 7.56
C LEU A 22 -30.19 11.34 6.40
N ALA A 23 -29.55 11.96 5.42
CA ALA A 23 -28.91 11.21 4.33
C ALA A 23 -27.87 10.28 4.96
N GLN A 24 -28.17 9.00 5.00
CA GLN A 24 -27.26 7.97 5.47
C GLN A 24 -25.99 8.05 4.59
N LYS A 25 -24.86 8.49 5.15
CA LYS A 25 -23.59 8.56 4.41
C LYS A 25 -23.30 7.17 3.87
N LYS A 26 -23.35 7.03 2.54
CA LYS A 26 -23.06 5.78 1.87
C LYS A 26 -21.64 5.34 2.26
N LYS A 27 -21.49 4.12 2.78
CA LYS A 27 -20.19 3.58 3.16
C LYS A 27 -19.25 3.61 1.95
N PRO A 28 -17.98 4.03 2.10
CA PRO A 28 -17.02 4.00 1.00
C PRO A 28 -16.89 2.59 0.41
N LEU A 29 -16.63 2.50 -0.88
CA LEU A 29 -16.36 1.22 -1.54
C LEU A 29 -15.10 0.57 -0.92
N PRO A 30 -15.05 -0.77 -0.85
CA PRO A 30 -13.94 -1.45 -0.20
C PRO A 30 -12.63 -1.23 -0.95
N ILE A 31 -11.54 -1.13 -0.21
CA ILE A 31 -10.16 -1.02 -0.70
C ILE A 31 -9.34 -2.12 -0.02
N ILE A 32 -8.41 -2.73 -0.75
CA ILE A 32 -7.36 -3.57 -0.18
C ILE A 32 -6.02 -2.86 -0.41
N ASP A 33 -5.36 -2.51 0.68
CA ASP A 33 -3.99 -2.02 0.67
C ASP A 33 -3.07 -3.22 0.88
N VAL A 34 -2.36 -3.62 -0.18
CA VAL A 34 -1.57 -4.86 -0.18
C VAL A 34 -0.19 -4.70 0.44
N HIS A 35 0.17 -3.49 0.91
CA HIS A 35 1.51 -3.21 1.38
C HIS A 35 1.51 -2.21 2.55
N VAL A 36 1.49 -2.74 3.76
CA VAL A 36 1.52 -1.94 5.00
C VAL A 36 2.51 -2.58 5.97
N HIS A 37 3.23 -1.74 6.73
CA HIS A 37 4.19 -2.19 7.74
C HIS A 37 3.65 -2.07 9.16
N ALA A 38 3.74 -3.14 9.93
CA ALA A 38 3.49 -3.12 11.36
C ALA A 38 4.73 -2.59 12.09
N MET A 39 4.66 -1.35 12.56
CA MET A 39 5.80 -0.63 13.12
C MET A 39 5.76 -0.56 14.64
N ASN A 40 6.92 -0.76 15.28
CA ASN A 40 7.16 -0.30 16.64
C ASN A 40 7.61 1.16 16.60
N VAL A 41 6.68 2.06 16.90
CA VAL A 41 6.90 3.51 16.82
C VAL A 41 7.45 4.04 18.14
N ARG A 42 8.48 4.90 18.05
CA ARG A 42 9.07 5.63 19.16
C ARG A 42 8.78 7.12 19.05
N PRO A 43 8.65 7.84 20.17
CA PRO A 43 8.49 9.29 20.15
C PRO A 43 9.66 10.01 19.43
N GLY A 44 9.36 11.17 18.85
CA GLY A 44 10.39 12.03 18.24
C GLY A 44 10.67 11.73 16.76
N GLY A 45 9.81 10.96 16.09
CA GLY A 45 9.85 10.81 14.64
C GLY A 45 9.48 12.12 13.93
N THR A 46 9.85 12.23 12.66
CA THR A 46 9.63 13.42 11.82
C THR A 46 8.33 13.29 11.02
N ASP A 47 7.56 14.37 10.91
CA ASP A 47 6.40 14.46 10.05
C ASP A 47 6.78 14.34 8.57
N LEU A 48 5.92 13.74 7.77
CA LEU A 48 6.18 13.47 6.36
C LEU A 48 5.56 14.51 5.44
N CYS A 49 6.36 15.06 4.55
CA CYS A 49 5.89 15.82 3.40
C CYS A 49 5.74 14.88 2.19
N PRO A 50 4.51 14.55 1.74
CA PRO A 50 4.32 13.69 0.57
C PRO A 50 4.94 14.33 -0.69
N TRP A 51 5.35 13.47 -1.65
CA TRP A 51 6.01 13.86 -2.90
C TRP A 51 7.28 14.67 -2.70
N PHE A 52 7.98 14.41 -1.61
CA PHE A 52 9.21 15.11 -1.21
C PHE A 52 10.31 15.04 -2.26
N LEU A 53 10.35 14.01 -3.09
CA LEU A 53 11.33 13.89 -4.17
C LEU A 53 11.14 14.92 -5.30
N SER A 54 9.99 15.63 -5.36
CA SER A 54 9.80 16.74 -6.29
C SER A 54 10.75 17.92 -6.03
N ASP A 55 11.09 18.12 -4.77
CA ASP A 55 11.82 19.31 -4.29
C ASP A 55 13.17 18.97 -3.69
N MET A 56 13.51 17.69 -3.65
CA MET A 56 14.83 17.28 -3.18
C MET A 56 15.88 17.57 -4.25
N PRO A 57 16.96 18.23 -3.87
CA PRO A 57 18.14 18.36 -4.74
C PRO A 57 18.89 17.02 -4.78
N GLY A 58 18.20 15.95 -5.11
CA GLY A 58 18.73 14.59 -5.09
C GLY A 58 19.93 14.37 -6.03
N GLY A 59 20.20 15.37 -6.88
CA GLY A 59 21.35 15.39 -7.75
C GLY A 59 22.42 16.40 -7.36
N ASP A 60 22.24 17.19 -6.29
CA ASP A 60 23.25 18.18 -5.88
C ASP A 60 24.19 17.60 -4.80
N PRO A 61 25.41 17.18 -5.17
CA PRO A 61 26.36 16.57 -4.23
C PRO A 61 26.96 17.59 -3.22
N HIS A 62 26.68 18.87 -3.40
CA HIS A 62 27.15 19.93 -2.49
C HIS A 62 26.15 20.23 -1.37
N LYS A 63 24.97 19.66 -1.42
CA LYS A 63 23.99 19.74 -0.33
C LYS A 63 24.14 18.53 0.57
N GLU A 64 23.99 18.75 1.87
CA GLU A 64 23.92 17.64 2.83
C GLU A 64 22.93 16.60 2.34
N ALA A 65 23.25 15.31 2.57
CA ALA A 65 22.38 14.22 2.19
C ALA A 65 20.96 14.56 2.67
N PRO A 66 19.97 14.60 1.77
CA PRO A 66 18.65 15.01 2.15
C PRO A 66 18.16 14.09 3.25
N ALA A 67 17.58 14.65 4.29
CA ALA A 67 16.81 13.86 5.22
C ALA A 67 15.85 12.98 4.40
N PHE A 68 15.79 11.70 4.71
CA PHE A 68 14.90 10.74 4.05
C PHE A 68 13.45 11.23 4.04
N ILE A 69 13.15 12.15 4.91
CA ILE A 69 11.86 12.78 5.16
C ILE A 69 12.09 14.29 5.19
N ARG A 70 11.32 15.01 4.39
CA ARG A 70 11.39 16.46 4.33
C ARG A 70 10.54 17.09 5.43
N GLU A 71 11.14 18.03 6.17
CA GLU A 71 10.43 18.94 7.05
C GLU A 71 10.02 20.23 6.29
N GLY A 72 8.97 20.91 6.80
CA GLY A 72 8.69 22.28 6.41
C GLY A 72 7.84 22.48 5.16
N CYS A 73 7.05 21.48 4.73
CA CYS A 73 5.98 21.73 3.76
C CYS A 73 4.73 22.34 4.42
N ALA A 74 3.83 22.89 3.58
CA ALA A 74 2.62 23.57 4.06
C ALA A 74 1.64 22.64 4.79
N ASP A 75 1.64 21.35 4.50
CA ASP A 75 0.67 20.39 5.04
C ASP A 75 1.37 19.03 5.29
N PRO A 76 2.23 18.93 6.32
CA PRO A 76 2.91 17.71 6.66
C PRO A 76 1.96 16.68 7.27
N LEU A 77 2.20 15.40 6.99
CA LEU A 77 1.48 14.30 7.61
C LEU A 77 2.11 13.98 8.97
N PRO A 78 1.34 14.05 10.06
CA PRO A 78 1.86 13.77 11.39
C PRO A 78 2.38 12.35 11.53
N VAL A 79 3.54 12.22 12.18
CA VAL A 79 4.07 10.92 12.61
C VAL A 79 3.36 10.48 13.90
N ALA A 80 3.02 9.21 14.01
CA ALA A 80 2.53 8.65 15.25
C ALA A 80 3.64 8.70 16.33
N GLN A 81 3.29 9.01 17.57
CA GLN A 81 4.24 9.20 18.67
C GLN A 81 4.42 7.94 19.54
N SER A 82 3.61 6.92 19.33
CA SER A 82 3.75 5.61 19.98
C SER A 82 3.16 4.51 19.11
N THR A 83 3.51 3.26 19.44
CA THR A 83 2.94 2.08 18.75
C THR A 83 1.42 1.99 18.94
N GLU A 84 0.92 2.31 20.14
CA GLU A 84 -0.50 2.29 20.44
C GLU A 84 -1.27 3.35 19.65
N GLU A 85 -0.70 4.54 19.53
CA GLU A 85 -1.26 5.61 18.71
C GLU A 85 -1.27 5.22 17.24
N TYR A 86 -0.18 4.68 16.73
CA TYR A 86 -0.07 4.17 15.38
C TYR A 86 -1.17 3.14 15.07
N GLU A 87 -1.31 2.11 15.92
CA GLU A 87 -2.34 1.07 15.78
C GLU A 87 -3.75 1.68 15.76
N ARG A 88 -4.03 2.59 16.69
CA ARG A 88 -5.34 3.25 16.80
C ARG A 88 -5.67 4.05 15.55
N LEU A 89 -4.77 4.95 15.14
CA LEU A 89 -4.96 5.81 13.97
C LEU A 89 -5.12 4.98 12.68
N LEU A 90 -4.31 3.93 12.53
CA LEU A 90 -4.39 3.06 11.35
C LEU A 90 -5.74 2.33 11.27
N LEU A 91 -6.25 1.81 12.39
CA LEU A 91 -7.54 1.14 12.44
C LEU A 91 -8.72 2.10 12.26
N GLU A 92 -8.64 3.32 12.81
CA GLU A 92 -9.64 4.38 12.60
C GLU A 92 -9.72 4.77 11.11
N GLU A 93 -8.58 4.97 10.44
CA GLU A 93 -8.53 5.25 9.01
C GLU A 93 -9.05 4.06 8.17
N ALA A 94 -8.70 2.83 8.54
CA ALA A 94 -9.21 1.63 7.88
C ALA A 94 -10.74 1.54 7.93
N GLU A 95 -11.35 1.83 9.08
CA GLU A 95 -12.80 1.83 9.21
C GLU A 95 -13.44 2.99 8.45
N ARG A 96 -12.89 4.21 8.58
CA ARG A 96 -13.39 5.43 7.94
C ARG A 96 -13.38 5.32 6.41
N LEU A 97 -12.32 4.75 5.83
CA LEU A 97 -12.11 4.63 4.38
C LEU A 97 -12.48 3.25 3.83
N ASN A 98 -12.97 2.34 4.68
CA ASN A 98 -13.33 0.96 4.32
C ASN A 98 -12.15 0.17 3.71
N VAL A 99 -10.99 0.23 4.34
CA VAL A 99 -9.75 -0.43 3.89
C VAL A 99 -9.49 -1.72 4.66
N THR A 100 -8.95 -2.71 3.97
CA THR A 100 -8.35 -3.93 4.53
C THR A 100 -6.87 -3.90 4.22
N TYR A 101 -6.02 -4.16 5.23
CA TYR A 101 -4.57 -4.14 5.11
C TYR A 101 -3.99 -5.55 4.98
N VAL A 102 -3.12 -5.75 4.00
CA VAL A 102 -2.11 -6.81 4.04
C VAL A 102 -0.89 -6.21 4.75
N ILE A 103 -0.57 -6.72 5.92
CA ILE A 103 0.39 -6.08 6.83
C ILE A 103 1.49 -7.04 7.24
N SER A 104 2.75 -6.62 7.09
CA SER A 104 3.96 -7.32 7.51
C SER A 104 4.74 -6.50 8.54
N GLY A 105 5.71 -7.10 9.22
CA GLY A 105 6.57 -6.40 10.20
C GLY A 105 6.51 -7.02 11.59
N ASP A 106 6.36 -6.20 12.63
CA ASP A 106 6.35 -6.68 14.02
C ASP A 106 5.15 -7.59 14.30
N ALA A 107 5.44 -8.84 14.67
CA ALA A 107 4.42 -9.88 14.88
C ALA A 107 3.46 -9.54 16.04
N ASN A 108 3.93 -8.86 17.07
CA ASN A 108 3.08 -8.48 18.22
C ASN A 108 2.10 -7.37 17.82
N VAL A 109 2.57 -6.39 17.01
CA VAL A 109 1.72 -5.33 16.45
C VAL A 109 0.65 -5.95 15.55
N ILE A 110 1.05 -6.84 14.62
CA ILE A 110 0.12 -7.56 13.74
C ILE A 110 -0.92 -8.31 14.55
N HIS A 111 -0.49 -9.04 15.59
CA HIS A 111 -1.39 -9.83 16.44
C HIS A 111 -2.40 -8.94 17.18
N ARG A 112 -1.95 -7.84 17.79
CA ARG A 112 -2.86 -6.90 18.47
C ARG A 112 -3.87 -6.28 17.50
N MET A 113 -3.42 -5.83 16.32
CA MET A 113 -4.29 -5.25 15.30
C MET A 113 -5.29 -6.27 14.74
N LYS A 114 -4.84 -7.51 14.48
CA LYS A 114 -5.71 -8.62 14.03
C LYS A 114 -6.80 -8.93 15.04
N ASN A 115 -6.47 -8.95 16.32
CA ASN A 115 -7.45 -9.20 17.38
C ASN A 115 -8.48 -8.05 17.50
N LYS A 116 -8.03 -6.79 17.37
CA LYS A 116 -8.92 -5.60 17.40
C LYS A 116 -9.83 -5.51 16.18
N ALA A 117 -9.33 -5.88 14.99
CA ALA A 117 -10.04 -5.73 13.72
C ALA A 117 -9.83 -6.94 12.79
N PRO A 118 -10.37 -8.14 13.12
CA PRO A 118 -10.09 -9.39 12.43
C PRO A 118 -10.45 -9.40 10.95
N LYS A 119 -11.42 -8.58 10.53
CA LYS A 119 -11.84 -8.45 9.13
C LYS A 119 -11.05 -7.42 8.33
N ARG A 120 -10.23 -6.60 9.00
CA ARG A 120 -9.46 -5.52 8.38
C ARG A 120 -7.97 -5.85 8.23
N ILE A 121 -7.49 -6.90 8.89
CA ILE A 121 -6.08 -7.26 8.91
C ILE A 121 -5.88 -8.62 8.28
N ILE A 122 -5.04 -8.68 7.27
CA ILE A 122 -4.54 -9.89 6.62
C ILE A 122 -3.04 -9.97 6.95
N PRO A 123 -2.63 -10.84 7.89
CA PRO A 123 -1.24 -11.00 8.26
C PRO A 123 -0.39 -11.51 7.10
N SER A 124 0.73 -10.85 6.86
CA SER A 124 1.78 -11.25 5.92
C SER A 124 3.04 -11.63 6.69
N LEU A 125 3.71 -12.67 6.26
CA LEU A 125 4.96 -13.16 6.87
C LEU A 125 6.15 -12.72 6.01
N GLY A 126 6.86 -11.69 6.46
CA GLY A 126 8.08 -11.22 5.81
C GLY A 126 9.24 -12.19 6.05
N ILE A 127 10.07 -12.37 5.03
CA ILE A 127 11.36 -13.05 5.15
C ILE A 127 12.46 -12.03 4.98
N SER A 128 13.18 -11.80 6.07
CA SER A 128 14.36 -10.95 6.08
C SER A 128 15.50 -11.66 6.78
N ASN A 129 16.74 -11.30 6.47
CA ASN A 129 17.92 -11.86 7.15
C ASN A 129 17.94 -11.63 8.67
N ALA A 130 17.15 -10.66 9.17
CA ALA A 130 17.02 -10.42 10.61
C ALA A 130 16.15 -11.46 11.32
N ASN A 131 15.25 -12.13 10.57
CA ASN A 131 14.33 -13.14 11.09
C ASN A 131 14.42 -14.40 10.24
N GLN A 132 15.63 -14.96 10.08
CA GLN A 132 15.82 -16.22 9.34
C GLN A 132 15.14 -17.36 10.08
N MET A 133 13.85 -17.54 9.81
CA MET A 133 13.20 -18.79 10.15
C MET A 133 13.62 -19.85 9.13
N THR A 134 13.70 -21.09 9.57
CA THR A 134 13.99 -22.20 8.62
C THR A 134 12.80 -22.39 7.67
N PRO A 135 13.01 -22.99 6.49
CA PRO A 135 11.91 -23.33 5.59
C PRO A 135 10.80 -24.16 6.25
N GLU A 136 11.14 -25.08 7.16
CA GLU A 136 10.16 -25.87 7.91
C GLU A 136 9.31 -24.98 8.83
N ALA A 137 9.94 -24.09 9.59
CA ALA A 137 9.24 -23.15 10.47
C ALA A 137 8.36 -22.17 9.67
N PHE A 138 8.82 -21.79 8.47
CA PHE A 138 8.02 -21.00 7.53
C PHE A 138 6.77 -21.78 7.06
N ARG A 139 6.97 -23.04 6.62
CA ARG A 139 5.88 -23.93 6.22
C ARG A 139 4.82 -24.07 7.32
N ASP A 140 5.26 -24.34 8.54
CA ASP A 140 4.38 -24.50 9.70
C ASP A 140 3.59 -23.21 9.97
N SER A 141 4.27 -22.06 9.91
CA SER A 141 3.65 -20.75 10.13
C SER A 141 2.56 -20.45 9.09
N ILE A 142 2.82 -20.70 7.81
CA ILE A 142 1.85 -20.52 6.74
C ILE A 142 0.72 -21.54 6.83
N SER A 143 1.04 -22.83 7.09
CA SER A 143 0.05 -23.92 7.19
C SER A 143 -0.92 -23.74 8.36
N SER A 144 -0.53 -22.98 9.39
CA SER A 144 -1.43 -22.60 10.49
C SER A 144 -2.67 -21.82 10.00
N GLY A 145 -2.56 -21.21 8.82
CA GLY A 145 -3.61 -20.39 8.22
C GLY A 145 -3.74 -18.99 8.83
N TYR A 146 -2.85 -18.61 9.76
CA TYR A 146 -2.81 -17.26 10.30
C TYR A 146 -2.25 -16.27 9.28
N TYR A 147 -1.09 -16.56 8.72
CA TYR A 147 -0.49 -15.79 7.62
C TYR A 147 -1.09 -16.24 6.29
N LYS A 148 -1.47 -15.28 5.46
CA LYS A 148 -2.11 -15.51 4.15
C LYS A 148 -1.23 -15.10 2.98
N VAL A 149 -0.11 -14.49 3.27
CA VAL A 149 0.78 -13.86 2.30
C VAL A 149 2.21 -14.02 2.78
N MET A 150 3.15 -14.19 1.88
CA MET A 150 4.59 -14.07 2.11
C MET A 150 5.04 -12.68 1.62
N GLY A 151 5.60 -11.86 2.48
CA GLY A 151 6.11 -10.52 2.10
C GLY A 151 6.16 -9.54 3.29
N GLU A 152 6.97 -8.55 3.23
CA GLU A 152 7.84 -8.14 2.12
C GLU A 152 9.10 -9.01 2.05
N VAL A 153 9.49 -9.43 0.83
CA VAL A 153 10.77 -10.10 0.57
C VAL A 153 11.69 -9.10 -0.11
N ALA A 154 12.75 -8.68 0.58
CA ALA A 154 13.62 -7.58 0.15
C ALA A 154 15.13 -7.94 0.16
N PRO A 155 15.57 -8.92 -0.65
CA PRO A 155 16.93 -9.44 -0.61
C PRO A 155 17.97 -8.44 -1.09
N GLN A 156 17.62 -7.50 -1.95
CA GLN A 156 18.56 -6.50 -2.50
C GLN A 156 19.14 -5.57 -1.43
N TYR A 157 18.45 -5.36 -0.31
CA TYR A 157 19.02 -4.63 0.83
C TYR A 157 20.19 -5.36 1.49
N GLN A 158 20.30 -6.66 1.24
CA GLN A 158 21.41 -7.48 1.71
C GLN A 158 22.46 -7.74 0.61
N GLY A 159 22.29 -7.12 -0.57
CA GLY A 159 23.17 -7.31 -1.72
C GLY A 159 22.92 -8.63 -2.45
N MET A 160 21.72 -9.20 -2.32
CA MET A 160 21.32 -10.46 -2.92
C MET A 160 20.34 -10.26 -4.08
N SER A 161 20.40 -11.17 -5.06
CA SER A 161 19.38 -11.26 -6.12
C SER A 161 18.05 -11.77 -5.55
N PRO A 162 16.90 -11.34 -6.07
CA PRO A 162 15.61 -11.94 -5.73
C PRO A 162 15.50 -13.41 -6.19
N SER A 163 16.36 -13.86 -7.13
CA SER A 163 16.45 -15.25 -7.59
C SER A 163 17.54 -16.06 -6.89
N ASP A 164 18.11 -15.55 -5.78
CA ASP A 164 19.12 -16.25 -5.01
C ASP A 164 18.61 -17.60 -4.50
N MET A 165 19.42 -18.64 -4.63
CA MET A 165 19.05 -20.01 -4.27
C MET A 165 18.74 -20.21 -2.78
N SER A 166 19.24 -19.33 -1.91
CA SER A 166 18.90 -19.36 -0.49
C SER A 166 17.42 -19.03 -0.19
N LEU A 167 16.71 -18.44 -1.16
CA LEU A 167 15.28 -18.14 -1.08
C LEU A 167 14.40 -19.20 -1.75
N ASP A 168 15.00 -20.11 -2.52
CA ASP A 168 14.27 -21.00 -3.42
C ASP A 168 13.27 -21.92 -2.70
N GLU A 169 13.65 -22.48 -1.55
CA GLU A 169 12.78 -23.37 -0.78
C GLU A 169 11.55 -22.64 -0.22
N TYR A 170 11.67 -21.35 0.15
CA TYR A 170 10.53 -20.55 0.58
C TYR A 170 9.56 -20.28 -0.56
N PHE A 171 10.07 -20.02 -1.78
CA PHE A 171 9.25 -19.85 -2.97
C PHE A 171 8.56 -21.17 -3.37
N ALA A 172 9.24 -22.30 -3.26
CA ALA A 172 8.65 -23.62 -3.49
C ALA A 172 7.48 -23.90 -2.51
N ILE A 173 7.65 -23.59 -1.22
CA ILE A 173 6.60 -23.72 -0.21
C ILE A 173 5.42 -22.78 -0.53
N ALA A 174 5.71 -21.54 -0.90
CA ALA A 174 4.67 -20.56 -1.24
C ALA A 174 3.89 -21.01 -2.49
N GLU A 175 4.55 -21.55 -3.53
CA GLU A 175 3.90 -22.09 -4.72
C GLU A 175 3.02 -23.28 -4.39
N GLU A 176 3.54 -24.25 -3.63
CA GLU A 176 2.82 -25.47 -3.20
C GLU A 176 1.54 -25.12 -2.42
N LEU A 177 1.67 -24.20 -1.46
CA LEU A 177 0.57 -23.76 -0.59
C LEU A 177 -0.31 -22.66 -1.23
N GLN A 178 0.00 -22.25 -2.46
CA GLN A 178 -0.70 -21.20 -3.21
C GLN A 178 -0.74 -19.85 -2.47
N ILE A 179 0.32 -19.53 -1.74
CA ILE A 179 0.46 -18.28 -1.01
C ILE A 179 1.07 -17.22 -1.94
N PRO A 180 0.42 -16.07 -2.15
CA PRO A 180 1.00 -15.00 -2.95
C PRO A 180 2.21 -14.37 -2.26
N VAL A 181 3.19 -13.93 -3.06
CA VAL A 181 4.46 -13.40 -2.58
C VAL A 181 4.68 -11.97 -3.03
N GLY A 182 4.92 -11.06 -2.08
CA GLY A 182 5.32 -9.68 -2.34
C GLY A 182 6.84 -9.54 -2.32
N ILE A 183 7.42 -9.10 -3.43
CA ILE A 183 8.87 -8.97 -3.58
C ILE A 183 9.23 -7.52 -3.86
N HIS A 184 10.03 -6.93 -2.98
CA HIS A 184 10.56 -5.59 -3.16
C HIS A 184 11.44 -5.52 -4.40
N MET A 185 11.12 -4.64 -5.34
CA MET A 185 11.91 -4.36 -6.53
C MET A 185 11.97 -2.86 -6.78
N GLY A 186 12.73 -2.44 -7.76
CA GLY A 186 12.95 -1.04 -8.04
C GLY A 186 14.10 -0.45 -7.24
N THR A 187 14.21 0.89 -7.27
CA THR A 187 15.23 1.59 -6.47
C THR A 187 14.74 1.72 -5.03
N GLY A 188 15.64 1.53 -4.08
CA GLY A 188 15.38 1.94 -2.69
C GLY A 188 15.25 3.45 -2.56
N GLY A 189 15.06 3.93 -1.34
CA GLY A 189 15.05 5.36 -1.05
C GLY A 189 16.33 6.06 -1.50
N ASN A 190 16.26 7.38 -1.75
CA ASN A 190 17.41 8.18 -2.15
C ASN A 190 18.54 8.07 -1.12
N GLY A 191 19.76 7.81 -1.60
CA GLY A 191 20.93 7.68 -0.75
C GLY A 191 20.98 6.39 0.07
N THR A 192 20.16 5.40 -0.20
CA THR A 192 20.12 4.11 0.53
C THR A 192 21.51 3.50 0.75
N ILE A 193 22.38 3.53 -0.25
CA ILE A 193 23.75 2.99 -0.14
C ILE A 193 24.57 3.76 0.90
N ASN A 194 24.39 5.08 0.95
CA ASN A 194 25.20 5.96 1.78
C ASN A 194 24.68 6.10 3.21
N ILE A 195 23.36 5.89 3.41
CA ILE A 195 22.67 6.22 4.67
C ILE A 195 22.35 4.94 5.48
N THR A 196 21.77 3.93 4.85
CA THR A 196 21.18 2.80 5.59
C THR A 196 21.69 1.42 5.19
N ASN A 197 21.98 1.18 3.89
CA ASN A 197 22.27 -0.16 3.37
C ASN A 197 23.44 -0.16 2.38
N PRO A 198 24.69 -0.20 2.84
CA PRO A 198 25.88 -0.13 1.97
C PRO A 198 26.01 -1.31 1.00
N LYS A 199 25.33 -2.43 1.27
CA LYS A 199 25.27 -3.59 0.36
C LYS A 199 24.26 -3.43 -0.76
N TYR A 200 23.33 -2.48 -0.65
CA TYR A 200 22.31 -2.25 -1.67
C TYR A 200 22.93 -1.89 -3.03
N ARG A 201 22.33 -2.38 -4.10
CA ARG A 201 22.66 -1.98 -5.47
C ARG A 201 21.36 -1.81 -6.25
N ALA A 202 21.19 -0.68 -6.92
CA ALA A 202 20.02 -0.38 -7.74
C ALA A 202 19.77 -1.46 -8.83
N SER A 203 20.84 -2.04 -9.35
CA SER A 203 20.76 -3.14 -10.32
C SER A 203 20.09 -4.40 -9.77
N LEU A 204 20.11 -4.62 -8.44
CA LEU A 204 19.42 -5.74 -7.79
C LEU A 204 17.90 -5.52 -7.68
N GLY A 205 17.43 -4.32 -7.96
CA GLY A 205 16.02 -4.00 -8.05
C GLY A 205 15.40 -4.17 -9.44
N ARG A 206 16.18 -4.66 -10.44
CA ARG A 206 15.69 -4.82 -11.82
C ARG A 206 14.67 -5.95 -11.93
N PRO A 207 13.49 -5.71 -12.55
CA PRO A 207 12.45 -6.73 -12.72
C PRO A 207 12.93 -8.03 -13.37
N PHE A 208 13.84 -7.97 -14.35
CA PHE A 208 14.37 -9.17 -15.02
C PHE A 208 15.13 -10.13 -14.09
N LEU A 209 15.61 -9.68 -12.94
CA LEU A 209 16.24 -10.59 -11.96
C LEU A 209 15.25 -11.57 -11.32
N LEU A 210 13.96 -11.42 -11.55
CA LEU A 210 12.92 -12.38 -11.12
C LEU A 210 12.77 -13.56 -12.08
N GLU A 211 13.32 -13.50 -13.32
CA GLU A 211 13.03 -14.50 -14.36
C GLU A 211 13.50 -15.90 -13.97
N ASP A 212 14.72 -16.04 -13.41
CA ASP A 212 15.23 -17.35 -13.01
C ASP A 212 14.38 -18.00 -11.89
N MET A 213 13.92 -17.21 -10.93
CA MET A 213 13.01 -17.67 -9.89
C MET A 213 11.66 -18.08 -10.47
N LEU A 214 11.07 -17.26 -11.35
CA LEU A 214 9.80 -17.55 -12.01
C LEU A 214 9.89 -18.78 -12.93
N ALA A 215 11.05 -19.04 -13.54
CA ALA A 215 11.29 -20.25 -14.33
C ALA A 215 11.29 -21.52 -13.46
N ARG A 216 11.81 -21.44 -12.23
CA ARG A 216 11.77 -22.55 -11.26
C ARG A 216 10.39 -22.74 -10.63
N HIS A 217 9.64 -21.65 -10.44
CA HIS A 217 8.32 -21.63 -9.78
C HIS A 217 7.24 -21.03 -10.70
N PRO A 218 6.85 -21.73 -11.80
CA PRO A 218 6.00 -21.16 -12.85
C PRO A 218 4.53 -20.93 -12.44
N LYS A 219 4.09 -21.49 -11.31
CA LYS A 219 2.73 -21.31 -10.78
C LYS A 219 2.67 -20.32 -9.63
N LEU A 220 3.84 -19.81 -9.19
CA LEU A 220 3.90 -18.88 -8.08
C LEU A 220 3.25 -17.55 -8.47
N LYS A 221 2.30 -17.10 -7.65
CA LYS A 221 1.71 -15.77 -7.78
C LYS A 221 2.59 -14.77 -7.04
N ILE A 222 3.10 -13.79 -7.76
CA ILE A 222 3.88 -12.71 -7.13
C ILE A 222 3.26 -11.36 -7.44
N TRP A 223 3.50 -10.41 -6.56
CA TRP A 223 3.42 -9.01 -6.93
C TRP A 223 4.76 -8.32 -6.67
N VAL A 224 5.20 -7.58 -7.68
CA VAL A 224 6.40 -6.76 -7.63
C VAL A 224 6.04 -5.49 -6.88
N MET A 225 6.54 -5.37 -5.67
CA MET A 225 6.33 -4.19 -4.84
C MET A 225 7.00 -2.97 -5.47
N HIS A 226 6.41 -1.80 -5.29
CA HIS A 226 6.83 -0.53 -5.92
C HIS A 226 6.82 -0.58 -7.47
N ALA A 227 6.09 -1.56 -8.06
CA ALA A 227 6.03 -1.79 -9.49
C ALA A 227 7.39 -1.86 -10.20
N GLY A 228 8.48 -2.13 -9.47
CA GLY A 228 9.84 -2.09 -10.03
C GLY A 228 10.28 -0.70 -10.52
N TYR A 229 9.65 0.39 -10.01
CA TYR A 229 9.97 1.75 -10.43
C TYR A 229 11.49 2.05 -10.30
N PRO A 230 12.14 2.72 -11.27
CA PRO A 230 11.55 3.35 -12.48
C PRO A 230 11.61 2.48 -13.76
N MET A 231 11.93 1.19 -13.68
CA MET A 231 12.20 0.31 -14.84
C MET A 231 10.90 -0.18 -15.50
N VAL A 232 10.06 0.72 -15.99
CA VAL A 232 8.73 0.39 -16.53
C VAL A 232 8.77 -0.54 -17.74
N ASP A 233 9.74 -0.43 -18.62
CA ASP A 233 9.82 -1.27 -19.84
C ASP A 233 10.23 -2.71 -19.49
N GLU A 234 11.16 -2.89 -18.52
CA GLU A 234 11.48 -4.22 -18.00
C GLU A 234 10.27 -4.84 -17.29
N MET A 235 9.52 -4.02 -16.52
CA MET A 235 8.32 -4.49 -15.85
C MET A 235 7.24 -4.93 -16.82
N ILE A 236 7.03 -4.16 -17.90
CA ILE A 236 6.10 -4.50 -18.97
C ILE A 236 6.50 -5.83 -19.64
N ALA A 237 7.80 -6.00 -19.95
CA ALA A 237 8.30 -7.23 -20.55
C ALA A 237 8.12 -8.45 -19.61
N LEU A 238 8.47 -8.30 -18.34
CA LEU A 238 8.30 -9.36 -17.34
C LEU A 238 6.82 -9.77 -17.17
N MET A 239 5.92 -8.78 -17.06
CA MET A 239 4.47 -9.02 -16.98
C MET A 239 3.91 -9.63 -18.25
N GLY A 240 4.47 -9.29 -19.42
CA GLY A 240 4.10 -9.87 -20.71
C GLY A 240 4.45 -11.36 -20.79
N ALA A 241 5.62 -11.72 -20.28
CA ALA A 241 6.08 -13.11 -20.28
C ALA A 241 5.42 -13.97 -19.20
N ASN A 242 4.98 -13.39 -18.07
CA ASN A 242 4.53 -14.12 -16.89
C ASN A 242 3.11 -13.71 -16.47
N ALA A 243 2.16 -14.64 -16.59
CA ALA A 243 0.74 -14.37 -16.32
C ALA A 243 0.44 -14.09 -14.82
N TYR A 244 1.23 -14.64 -13.90
CA TYR A 244 1.03 -14.54 -12.45
C TYR A 244 1.82 -13.43 -11.78
N VAL A 245 2.42 -12.53 -12.57
CA VAL A 245 3.13 -11.36 -12.07
C VAL A 245 2.19 -10.16 -12.03
N TYR A 246 2.00 -9.62 -10.83
CA TYR A 246 1.27 -8.39 -10.52
C TYR A 246 2.25 -7.31 -10.07
N VAL A 247 1.79 -6.10 -9.86
CA VAL A 247 2.56 -5.00 -9.29
C VAL A 247 1.72 -4.24 -8.27
N ASP A 248 2.35 -3.63 -7.25
CA ASP A 248 1.69 -2.60 -6.45
C ASP A 248 2.26 -1.22 -6.75
N VAL A 249 1.55 -0.18 -6.29
CA VAL A 249 1.96 1.21 -6.46
C VAL A 249 2.57 1.81 -5.19
N ALA A 250 2.84 0.98 -4.20
CA ALA A 250 3.30 1.37 -2.88
C ALA A 250 4.62 2.16 -2.90
N GLY A 251 4.88 2.95 -1.90
CA GLY A 251 6.10 3.73 -1.75
C GLY A 251 6.20 4.86 -2.77
N PHE A 252 6.36 4.57 -4.05
CA PHE A 252 6.54 5.60 -5.06
C PHE A 252 5.28 6.48 -5.26
N ILE A 253 4.08 5.98 -4.93
CA ILE A 253 2.82 6.73 -5.05
C ILE A 253 2.79 8.03 -4.23
N TRP A 254 3.58 8.13 -3.17
CA TRP A 254 3.63 9.30 -2.30
C TRP A 254 5.01 9.92 -2.14
N SER A 255 6.07 9.26 -2.61
CA SER A 255 7.44 9.76 -2.49
C SER A 255 7.91 10.53 -3.73
N TYR A 256 7.53 10.07 -4.92
CA TYR A 256 7.96 10.67 -6.18
C TYR A 256 7.00 11.76 -6.69
N PRO A 257 7.43 12.63 -7.62
CA PRO A 257 6.57 13.65 -8.21
C PRO A 257 5.28 13.04 -8.77
N LYS A 258 4.13 13.67 -8.50
CA LYS A 258 2.81 13.18 -8.97
C LYS A 258 2.78 12.89 -10.47
N ALA A 259 3.44 13.74 -11.28
CA ALA A 259 3.51 13.58 -12.73
C ALA A 259 4.21 12.26 -13.11
N GLU A 260 5.33 11.94 -12.44
CA GLU A 260 6.08 10.69 -12.65
C GLU A 260 5.23 9.46 -12.26
N VAL A 261 4.59 9.51 -11.08
CA VAL A 261 3.70 8.44 -10.63
C VAL A 261 2.59 8.19 -11.63
N HIS A 262 1.92 9.24 -12.09
CA HIS A 262 0.85 9.14 -13.08
C HIS A 262 1.36 8.63 -14.44
N ALA A 263 2.52 9.09 -14.90
CA ALA A 263 3.13 8.62 -16.15
C ALA A 263 3.43 7.12 -16.10
N TYR A 264 3.98 6.65 -14.98
CA TYR A 264 4.32 5.25 -14.76
C TYR A 264 3.07 4.35 -14.77
N ILE A 265 2.07 4.66 -13.94
CA ILE A 265 0.82 3.90 -13.88
C ILE A 265 0.10 3.91 -15.23
N LYS A 266 0.03 5.07 -15.89
CA LYS A 266 -0.57 5.22 -17.21
C LYS A 266 0.12 4.31 -18.25
N ARG A 267 1.46 4.23 -18.20
CA ARG A 267 2.24 3.39 -19.13
C ARG A 267 1.91 1.90 -18.93
N LEU A 268 1.79 1.42 -17.70
CA LEU A 268 1.37 0.04 -17.39
C LEU A 268 -0.06 -0.24 -17.89
N VAL A 269 -0.99 0.68 -17.66
CA VAL A 269 -2.39 0.55 -18.14
C VAL A 269 -2.47 0.52 -19.65
N GLN A 270 -1.74 1.41 -20.35
CA GLN A 270 -1.68 1.47 -21.80
C GLN A 270 -1.02 0.22 -22.42
N ALA A 271 -0.11 -0.42 -21.71
CA ALA A 271 0.46 -1.70 -22.12
C ALA A 271 -0.49 -2.90 -21.91
N GLY A 272 -1.71 -2.67 -21.38
CA GLY A 272 -2.73 -3.71 -21.19
C GLY A 272 -2.76 -4.35 -19.80
N PHE A 273 -1.94 -3.90 -18.85
CA PHE A 273 -1.77 -4.55 -17.56
C PHE A 273 -2.65 -3.97 -16.43
N GLY A 274 -3.64 -3.13 -16.73
CA GLY A 274 -4.52 -2.51 -15.72
C GLY A 274 -5.21 -3.50 -14.78
N LYS A 275 -5.40 -4.77 -15.20
CA LYS A 275 -5.97 -5.84 -14.38
C LYS A 275 -4.96 -6.53 -13.43
N ARG A 276 -3.72 -6.06 -13.40
CA ARG A 276 -2.64 -6.62 -12.57
C ARG A 276 -1.91 -5.55 -11.75
N ILE A 277 -2.51 -4.37 -11.61
CA ILE A 277 -2.02 -3.29 -10.74
C ILE A 277 -2.82 -3.33 -9.45
N LEU A 278 -2.12 -3.42 -8.31
CA LEU A 278 -2.68 -3.46 -6.97
C LEU A 278 -2.47 -2.10 -6.28
N TYR A 279 -3.39 -1.74 -5.41
CA TYR A 279 -3.21 -0.61 -4.52
C TYR A 279 -2.38 -1.02 -3.32
N GLY A 280 -1.31 -0.29 -3.04
CA GLY A 280 -0.48 -0.42 -1.86
C GLY A 280 0.03 0.95 -1.44
N THR A 281 0.22 1.17 -0.15
CA THR A 281 0.75 2.44 0.37
C THR A 281 2.23 2.36 0.75
N ASP A 282 2.73 1.22 1.18
CA ASP A 282 4.00 1.14 1.94
C ASP A 282 3.92 2.01 3.21
N LEU A 283 2.74 1.94 3.86
CA LEU A 283 2.47 2.77 5.02
C LEU A 283 3.31 2.29 6.20
N MET A 284 4.12 3.20 6.72
CA MET A 284 4.91 3.02 7.92
C MET A 284 4.28 3.80 9.08
N MET A 285 4.95 4.81 9.61
CA MET A 285 4.54 5.52 10.83
C MET A 285 3.62 6.74 10.59
N TRP A 286 3.16 6.96 9.35
CA TRP A 286 2.34 8.11 8.96
C TRP A 286 0.94 7.69 8.46
N PRO A 287 -0.05 7.48 9.34
CA PRO A 287 -1.39 6.99 8.97
C PRO A 287 -2.11 7.85 7.92
N GLY A 288 -1.80 9.16 7.87
CA GLY A 288 -2.34 10.10 6.88
C GLY A 288 -1.98 9.77 5.42
N LEU A 289 -0.95 8.96 5.18
CA LEU A 289 -0.57 8.50 3.83
C LEU A 289 -1.71 7.77 3.12
N LEU A 290 -2.54 7.04 3.86
CA LEU A 290 -3.66 6.31 3.28
C LEU A 290 -4.60 7.22 2.50
N LYS A 291 -5.05 8.31 3.12
CA LYS A 291 -5.95 9.29 2.47
C LYS A 291 -5.26 9.97 1.29
N THR A 292 -3.99 10.34 1.46
CA THR A 292 -3.19 11.03 0.45
C THR A 292 -3.01 10.19 -0.82
N SER A 293 -2.64 8.92 -0.67
CA SER A 293 -2.42 8.00 -1.80
C SER A 293 -3.72 7.57 -2.47
N ILE A 294 -4.81 7.36 -1.72
CA ILE A 294 -6.14 7.15 -2.29
C ILE A 294 -6.52 8.33 -3.18
N GLY A 295 -6.36 9.56 -2.67
CA GLY A 295 -6.67 10.78 -3.43
C GLY A 295 -5.89 10.90 -4.74
N LEU A 296 -4.64 10.42 -4.79
CA LEU A 296 -3.86 10.43 -6.04
C LEU A 296 -4.51 9.54 -7.12
N ILE A 297 -4.92 8.33 -6.78
CA ILE A 297 -5.58 7.42 -7.74
C ILE A 297 -6.99 7.91 -8.09
N GLU A 298 -7.77 8.39 -7.11
CA GLU A 298 -9.12 8.91 -7.37
C GLU A 298 -9.12 10.09 -8.32
N ASN A 299 -8.12 10.97 -8.21
CA ASN A 299 -7.97 12.15 -9.07
C ASN A 299 -7.26 11.85 -10.41
N ALA A 300 -6.87 10.62 -10.69
CA ALA A 300 -6.24 10.23 -11.94
C ALA A 300 -7.26 10.24 -13.09
N GLY A 301 -7.34 11.36 -13.85
CA GLY A 301 -8.31 11.56 -14.92
C GLY A 301 -8.14 10.63 -16.12
N TYR A 302 -7.00 9.97 -16.27
CA TYR A 302 -6.73 8.98 -17.32
C TYR A 302 -7.25 7.57 -16.99
N LEU A 303 -7.68 7.32 -15.74
CA LEU A 303 -8.27 6.06 -15.32
C LEU A 303 -9.80 6.15 -15.33
N SER A 304 -10.46 5.17 -15.93
CA SER A 304 -11.91 5.01 -15.80
C SER A 304 -12.28 4.62 -14.36
N HIS A 305 -13.57 4.77 -14.00
CA HIS A 305 -14.09 4.33 -12.71
C HIS A 305 -13.76 2.84 -12.46
N ASP A 306 -13.97 1.98 -13.46
CA ASP A 306 -13.72 0.54 -13.34
C ASP A 306 -12.22 0.22 -13.15
N GLN A 307 -11.34 0.94 -13.85
CA GLN A 307 -9.89 0.79 -13.65
C GLN A 307 -9.45 1.19 -12.23
N LYS A 308 -10.02 2.28 -11.69
CA LYS A 308 -9.79 2.66 -10.29
C LYS A 308 -10.29 1.57 -9.33
N ARG A 309 -11.47 1.00 -9.58
CA ARG A 309 -12.01 -0.12 -8.80
C ARG A 309 -11.16 -1.38 -8.90
N ASP A 310 -10.61 -1.65 -10.07
CA ASP A 310 -9.69 -2.77 -10.27
C ASP A 310 -8.42 -2.58 -9.42
N ILE A 311 -7.80 -1.41 -9.47
CA ILE A 311 -6.59 -1.09 -8.68
C ILE A 311 -6.89 -1.18 -7.19
N PHE A 312 -7.97 -0.55 -6.72
CA PHE A 312 -8.28 -0.50 -5.29
C PHE A 312 -8.73 -1.82 -4.68
N PHE A 313 -9.36 -2.70 -5.47
CA PHE A 313 -10.00 -3.87 -4.88
C PHE A 313 -10.01 -5.10 -5.78
N ASN A 314 -10.58 -5.00 -7.00
CA ASN A 314 -10.92 -6.19 -7.77
C ASN A 314 -9.70 -7.04 -8.15
N ASN A 315 -8.56 -6.41 -8.41
CA ASN A 315 -7.33 -7.12 -8.77
C ASN A 315 -6.76 -7.92 -7.59
N ALA A 316 -6.90 -7.42 -6.36
CA ALA A 316 -6.38 -8.07 -5.17
C ALA A 316 -7.22 -9.28 -4.71
N VAL A 317 -8.48 -9.41 -5.18
CA VAL A 317 -9.38 -10.53 -4.82
C VAL A 317 -9.46 -11.62 -5.89
N ARG A 318 -8.71 -11.49 -6.99
CA ARG A 318 -8.61 -12.49 -8.07
C ARG A 318 -7.53 -13.52 -7.79
#